data_adf191488a1da84770e20908f9c21910
#
_entry.id   adf191488a1da84770e20908f9c21910
#
_cell.length_a   1.000
_cell.length_b   1.000
_cell.length_c   1.000
_cell.angle_alpha   90.00
_cell.angle_beta   90.00
_cell.angle_gamma   90.00
#
_symmetry.space_group_name_H-M   'P 1'
#
loop_
_entity.id
_entity.type
_entity.pdbx_description
1 polymer ?
#
loop_
_entity_poly.entity_id
_entity_poly.type
_entity_poly.pdbx_seq_one_letter_code
_entity_poly.pdbx_strand_id
1 'polypeptide(L)'
;RDTWRVEPELLEPLLNDRTRLLALNYASNLTGGVNDVKALTAMAQGAGAMVYVDAVQYASHRLIDVKDLGCDFLACSPYKFYGPHLGVVYGKRERLESLRAYKLRCASNDLPFRFSLGTPAFELIAGLMGTLEYFQWLAAETGCGGDRRQLFEGAYAAMGAHEDALSEQL
;
A
#
# COMPACT_ATOMS: atom_id res chain seq x y z
N ARG A 1 -20.00 -14.23 4.77
CA ARG A 1 -19.81 -14.43 3.31
C ARG A 1 -20.50 -13.33 2.48
N ASP A 2 -21.45 -12.61 3.07
CA ASP A 2 -22.29 -11.66 2.34
C ASP A 2 -21.69 -10.25 2.25
N THR A 3 -20.63 -9.96 3.05
CA THR A 3 -19.96 -8.65 3.07
C THR A 3 -18.78 -8.54 2.11
N TRP A 4 -18.29 -9.66 1.59
CA TRP A 4 -17.06 -9.74 0.76
C TRP A 4 -15.83 -9.14 1.43
N ARG A 5 -15.79 -9.14 2.77
CA ARG A 5 -14.73 -8.62 3.62
C ARG A 5 -14.22 -9.68 4.58
N VAL A 6 -13.03 -9.47 5.10
CA VAL A 6 -12.49 -10.24 6.22
C VAL A 6 -13.00 -9.59 7.51
N GLU A 7 -13.97 -10.24 8.14
CA GLU A 7 -14.49 -9.79 9.43
C GLU A 7 -13.54 -10.22 10.56
N PRO A 8 -13.32 -9.39 11.59
CA PRO A 8 -12.45 -9.70 12.73
C PRO A 8 -12.79 -11.04 13.40
N GLU A 9 -14.07 -11.34 13.54
CA GLU A 9 -14.59 -12.56 14.18
C GLU A 9 -14.21 -13.83 13.42
N LEU A 10 -13.94 -13.72 12.11
CA LEU A 10 -13.48 -14.83 11.27
C LEU A 10 -11.96 -15.00 11.35
N LEU A 11 -11.22 -13.92 11.61
CA LEU A 11 -9.78 -13.95 11.74
C LEU A 11 -9.33 -14.42 13.13
N GLU A 12 -10.00 -13.97 14.19
CA GLU A 12 -9.62 -14.21 15.59
C GLU A 12 -9.33 -15.68 15.89
N PRO A 13 -10.20 -16.66 15.55
CA PRO A 13 -9.95 -18.08 15.86
C PRO A 13 -8.80 -18.69 15.06
N LEU A 14 -8.31 -18.03 14.02
CA LEU A 14 -7.17 -18.49 13.20
C LEU A 14 -5.82 -18.01 13.74
N LEU A 15 -5.84 -16.98 14.60
CA LEU A 15 -4.62 -16.43 15.20
C LEU A 15 -4.20 -17.26 16.42
N ASN A 16 -2.93 -17.66 16.44
CA ASN A 16 -2.34 -18.42 17.55
C ASN A 16 -0.82 -18.21 17.61
N ASP A 17 -0.15 -18.83 18.59
CA ASP A 17 1.29 -18.72 18.83
C ASP A 17 2.19 -19.19 17.67
N ARG A 18 1.64 -19.92 16.70
CA ARG A 18 2.35 -20.34 15.47
C ARG A 18 2.10 -19.42 14.30
N THR A 19 1.16 -18.46 14.40
CA THR A 19 0.91 -17.47 13.35
C THR A 19 2.11 -16.55 13.20
N ARG A 20 2.72 -16.49 12.02
CA ARG A 20 3.90 -15.68 11.76
C ARG A 20 3.65 -14.53 10.80
N LEU A 21 2.67 -14.68 9.93
CA LEU A 21 2.35 -13.70 8.91
C LEU A 21 0.86 -13.72 8.61
N LEU A 22 0.23 -12.56 8.63
CA LEU A 22 -1.07 -12.30 8.02
C LEU A 22 -0.81 -11.60 6.69
N ALA A 23 -1.22 -12.22 5.59
CA ALA A 23 -1.24 -11.58 4.28
C ALA A 23 -2.70 -11.33 3.87
N LEU A 24 -3.06 -10.08 3.61
CA LEU A 24 -4.43 -9.69 3.23
C LEU A 24 -4.43 -8.61 2.17
N ASN A 25 -5.50 -8.57 1.37
CA ASN A 25 -5.75 -7.44 0.48
C ASN A 25 -6.44 -6.29 1.22
N TYR A 26 -6.17 -5.06 0.81
CA TYR A 26 -6.87 -3.89 1.32
C TYR A 26 -8.27 -3.77 0.70
N ALA A 27 -8.33 -3.88 -0.62
CA ALA A 27 -9.58 -3.90 -1.39
C ALA A 27 -9.57 -5.00 -2.44
N SER A 28 -10.72 -5.60 -2.68
CA SER A 28 -10.89 -6.62 -3.72
C SER A 28 -11.11 -5.97 -5.08
N ASN A 29 -10.32 -6.37 -6.07
CA ASN A 29 -10.52 -5.97 -7.47
C ASN A 29 -11.74 -6.62 -8.14
N LEU A 30 -12.33 -7.63 -7.50
CA LEU A 30 -13.49 -8.35 -8.04
C LEU A 30 -14.81 -7.85 -7.44
N THR A 31 -14.84 -7.67 -6.11
CA THR A 31 -16.09 -7.37 -5.39
C THR A 31 -16.17 -5.92 -4.91
N GLY A 32 -15.05 -5.17 -4.95
CA GLY A 32 -14.96 -3.83 -4.37
C GLY A 32 -14.96 -3.80 -2.84
N GLY A 33 -15.05 -4.97 -2.18
CA GLY A 33 -15.03 -5.04 -0.71
C GLY A 33 -13.73 -4.48 -0.15
N VAL A 34 -13.83 -3.57 0.83
CA VAL A 34 -12.69 -2.94 1.52
C VAL A 34 -12.59 -3.49 2.93
N ASN A 35 -11.42 -4.02 3.29
CA ASN A 35 -11.15 -4.56 4.62
C ASN A 35 -10.74 -3.45 5.61
N ASP A 36 -11.11 -3.62 6.88
CA ASP A 36 -10.53 -2.81 7.96
C ASP A 36 -9.10 -3.29 8.29
N VAL A 37 -8.18 -2.89 7.41
CA VAL A 37 -6.77 -3.31 7.52
C VAL A 37 -6.15 -2.88 8.83
N LYS A 38 -6.55 -1.73 9.39
CA LYS A 38 -6.00 -1.23 10.65
C LYS A 38 -6.38 -2.14 11.82
N ALA A 39 -7.65 -2.49 11.94
CA ALA A 39 -8.12 -3.40 12.99
C ALA A 39 -7.51 -4.80 12.84
N LEU A 40 -7.53 -5.37 11.61
CA LEU A 40 -6.96 -6.68 11.34
C LEU A 40 -5.43 -6.72 11.58
N THR A 41 -4.73 -5.62 11.30
CA THR A 41 -3.30 -5.47 11.60
C THR A 41 -3.05 -5.53 13.10
N ALA A 42 -3.82 -4.77 13.89
CA ALA A 42 -3.68 -4.75 15.35
C ALA A 42 -3.92 -6.14 15.95
N MET A 43 -4.94 -6.85 15.48
CA MET A 43 -5.23 -8.22 15.94
C MET A 43 -4.09 -9.19 15.64
N ALA A 44 -3.58 -9.21 14.40
CA ALA A 44 -2.51 -10.11 14.01
C ALA A 44 -1.21 -9.81 14.77
N GLN A 45 -0.87 -8.54 14.95
CA GLN A 45 0.30 -8.12 15.72
C GLN A 45 0.16 -8.44 17.21
N GLY A 46 -1.06 -8.37 17.76
CA GLY A 46 -1.36 -8.84 19.13
C GLY A 46 -1.08 -10.32 19.32
N ALA A 47 -1.21 -11.13 18.29
CA ALA A 47 -0.83 -12.56 18.26
C ALA A 47 0.66 -12.80 17.89
N GLY A 48 1.47 -11.75 17.72
CA GLY A 48 2.88 -11.84 17.36
C GLY A 48 3.18 -12.04 15.88
N ALA A 49 2.19 -11.93 14.99
CA ALA A 49 2.36 -12.07 13.55
C ALA A 49 2.77 -10.75 12.88
N MET A 50 3.57 -10.85 11.82
CA MET A 50 3.80 -9.75 10.89
C MET A 50 2.57 -9.59 9.98
N VAL A 51 2.40 -8.38 9.40
CA VAL A 51 1.29 -8.08 8.48
C VAL A 51 1.81 -7.57 7.15
N TYR A 52 1.39 -8.24 6.08
CA TYR A 52 1.65 -7.87 4.69
C TYR A 52 0.34 -7.50 4.00
N VAL A 53 0.24 -6.28 3.51
CA VAL A 53 -0.97 -5.73 2.87
C VAL A 53 -0.76 -5.64 1.37
N ASP A 54 -1.65 -6.25 0.60
CA ASP A 54 -1.80 -5.96 -0.83
C ASP A 54 -2.75 -4.78 -0.99
N ALA A 55 -2.20 -3.61 -1.30
CA ALA A 55 -2.95 -2.37 -1.53
C ALA A 55 -3.04 -2.00 -3.02
N VAL A 56 -2.76 -2.93 -3.93
CA VAL A 56 -2.72 -2.67 -5.36
C VAL A 56 -4.02 -2.03 -5.87
N GLN A 57 -5.16 -2.51 -5.40
CA GLN A 57 -6.45 -1.94 -5.81
C GLN A 57 -6.82 -0.68 -5.02
N TYR A 58 -6.56 -0.66 -3.72
CA TYR A 58 -6.96 0.46 -2.86
C TYR A 58 -6.16 1.74 -3.15
N ALA A 59 -4.87 1.62 -3.45
CA ALA A 59 -3.96 2.75 -3.68
C ALA A 59 -4.34 3.63 -4.87
N SER A 60 -5.18 3.15 -5.80
CA SER A 60 -5.69 3.94 -6.93
C SER A 60 -6.83 4.89 -6.55
N HIS A 61 -7.53 4.62 -5.46
CA HIS A 61 -8.76 5.33 -5.11
C HIS A 61 -8.64 6.17 -3.83
N ARG A 62 -7.80 5.76 -2.89
CA ARG A 62 -7.68 6.44 -1.58
C ARG A 62 -6.24 6.51 -1.12
N LEU A 63 -5.89 7.63 -0.48
CA LEU A 63 -4.57 7.82 0.09
C LEU A 63 -4.32 6.84 1.24
N ILE A 64 -3.12 6.27 1.27
CA ILE A 64 -2.71 5.32 2.30
C ILE A 64 -1.68 5.96 3.22
N ASP A 65 -1.91 5.87 4.53
CA ASP A 65 -0.91 6.17 5.54
C ASP A 65 -0.42 4.88 6.21
N VAL A 66 0.75 4.42 5.81
CA VAL A 66 1.35 3.19 6.34
C VAL A 66 1.69 3.27 7.83
N LYS A 67 1.89 4.48 8.35
CA LYS A 67 2.15 4.69 9.79
C LYS A 67 0.88 4.52 10.59
N ASP A 68 -0.24 5.05 10.10
CA ASP A 68 -1.55 4.88 10.73
C ASP A 68 -2.04 3.44 10.64
N LEU A 69 -1.84 2.76 9.51
CA LEU A 69 -2.16 1.34 9.36
C LEU A 69 -1.35 0.43 10.27
N GLY A 70 -0.11 0.80 10.57
CA GLY A 70 0.79 0.02 11.40
C GLY A 70 1.26 -1.30 10.80
N CYS A 71 0.97 -1.61 9.52
CA CYS A 71 1.40 -2.83 8.85
C CYS A 71 2.93 -2.92 8.71
N ASP A 72 3.46 -4.14 8.62
CA ASP A 72 4.90 -4.35 8.49
C ASP A 72 5.37 -4.20 7.04
N PHE A 73 4.53 -4.62 6.09
CA PHE A 73 4.77 -4.50 4.66
C PHE A 73 3.49 -4.08 3.93
N LEU A 74 3.66 -3.33 2.83
CA LEU A 74 2.56 -2.97 1.94
C LEU A 74 3.05 -2.94 0.49
N ALA A 75 2.32 -3.62 -0.39
CA ALA A 75 2.59 -3.61 -1.82
C ALA A 75 1.56 -2.78 -2.56
N CYS A 76 2.01 -2.03 -3.56
CA CYS A 76 1.16 -1.37 -4.54
C CYS A 76 1.80 -1.38 -5.93
N SER A 77 0.99 -1.04 -6.93
CA SER A 77 1.42 -1.04 -8.33
C SER A 77 1.11 0.31 -8.96
N PRO A 78 2.11 1.14 -9.24
CA PRO A 78 1.94 2.47 -9.82
C PRO A 78 1.07 2.54 -11.06
N TYR A 79 1.08 1.51 -11.92
CA TYR A 79 0.23 1.49 -13.12
C TYR A 79 -1.29 1.51 -12.82
N LYS A 80 -1.69 1.24 -11.58
CA LYS A 80 -3.08 1.36 -11.12
C LYS A 80 -3.44 2.81 -10.75
N PHE A 81 -2.45 3.66 -10.47
CA PHE A 81 -2.62 5.07 -10.12
C PHE A 81 -1.75 5.97 -11.01
N TYR A 82 -1.99 5.90 -12.33
CA TYR A 82 -1.41 6.75 -13.39
C TYR A 82 0.10 6.63 -13.59
N GLY A 83 0.73 5.60 -13.05
CA GLY A 83 2.17 5.40 -13.11
C GLY A 83 2.62 4.31 -14.07
N PRO A 84 3.93 4.04 -14.11
CA PRO A 84 4.51 3.00 -14.95
C PRO A 84 4.26 1.59 -14.41
N HIS A 85 4.53 0.57 -15.22
CA HIS A 85 4.50 -0.84 -14.82
C HIS A 85 5.66 -1.18 -13.87
N LEU A 86 5.50 -0.78 -12.62
CA LEU A 86 6.45 -0.97 -11.53
C LEU A 86 5.70 -1.53 -10.31
N GLY A 87 6.35 -2.40 -9.55
CA GLY A 87 5.90 -2.80 -8.23
C GLY A 87 6.65 -2.00 -7.15
N VAL A 88 5.94 -1.55 -6.14
CA VAL A 88 6.51 -0.88 -4.97
C VAL A 88 6.11 -1.63 -3.72
N VAL A 89 7.09 -1.92 -2.87
CA VAL A 89 6.87 -2.53 -1.56
C VAL A 89 7.43 -1.60 -0.48
N TYR A 90 6.56 -1.14 0.39
CA TYR A 90 6.94 -0.55 1.66
C TYR A 90 7.30 -1.66 2.64
N GLY A 91 8.31 -1.45 3.46
CA GLY A 91 8.62 -2.31 4.60
C GLY A 91 9.16 -1.49 5.77
N LYS A 92 8.70 -1.80 6.97
CA LYS A 92 9.30 -1.21 8.19
C LYS A 92 10.79 -1.52 8.24
N ARG A 93 11.60 -0.51 8.54
CA ARG A 93 13.07 -0.63 8.55
C ARG A 93 13.53 -1.79 9.44
N GLU A 94 13.03 -1.89 10.66
CA GLU A 94 13.39 -2.94 11.61
C GLU A 94 13.05 -4.36 11.12
N ARG A 95 11.99 -4.47 10.33
CA ARG A 95 11.62 -5.75 9.67
C ARG A 95 12.59 -6.08 8.56
N LEU A 96 12.86 -5.11 7.68
CA LEU A 96 13.82 -5.30 6.59
C LEU A 96 15.23 -5.61 7.10
N GLU A 97 15.66 -5.01 8.21
CA GLU A 97 16.96 -5.28 8.84
C GLU A 97 17.04 -6.69 9.40
N SER A 98 15.96 -7.23 9.96
CA SER A 98 15.88 -8.57 10.54
C SER A 98 15.79 -9.69 9.49
N LEU A 99 15.33 -9.41 8.28
CA LEU A 99 15.12 -10.41 7.24
C LEU A 99 16.42 -10.77 6.53
N ARG A 100 16.61 -12.06 6.28
CA ARG A 100 17.68 -12.56 5.41
C ARG A 100 17.30 -12.32 3.94
N ALA A 101 18.07 -11.48 3.25
CA ALA A 101 17.89 -11.27 1.81
C ALA A 101 18.54 -12.42 1.02
N TYR A 102 17.79 -13.00 0.09
CA TYR A 102 18.32 -13.92 -0.92
C TYR A 102 18.81 -13.10 -2.10
N LYS A 103 20.09 -12.84 -2.16
CA LYS A 103 20.73 -11.94 -3.12
C LYS A 103 22.06 -12.50 -3.64
N LEU A 104 22.55 -11.91 -4.71
CA LEU A 104 23.89 -12.20 -5.21
C LEU A 104 24.95 -11.76 -4.17
N ARG A 105 26.07 -12.49 -4.12
CA ARG A 105 27.14 -12.23 -3.16
C ARG A 105 27.76 -10.83 -3.34
N CYS A 106 27.80 -10.32 -4.57
CA CYS A 106 28.33 -8.99 -4.91
C CYS A 106 27.32 -7.84 -4.68
N ALA A 107 26.01 -8.13 -4.44
CA ALA A 107 25.02 -7.08 -4.21
C ALA A 107 25.23 -6.42 -2.83
N SER A 108 24.88 -5.13 -2.71
CA SER A 108 24.98 -4.36 -1.48
C SER A 108 24.23 -5.01 -0.31
N ASN A 109 24.75 -4.81 0.90
CA ASN A 109 24.05 -5.16 2.14
C ASN A 109 23.17 -4.03 2.68
N ASP A 110 23.27 -2.84 2.10
CA ASP A 110 22.55 -1.67 2.57
C ASP A 110 21.09 -1.69 2.13
N LEU A 111 20.20 -1.18 2.98
CA LEU A 111 18.80 -0.99 2.62
C LEU A 111 18.63 0.26 1.74
N PRO A 112 17.75 0.21 0.76
CA PRO A 112 16.90 -0.92 0.34
C PRO A 112 17.58 -1.89 -0.63
N PHE A 113 18.79 -1.62 -1.07
CA PHE A 113 19.50 -2.30 -2.17
C PHE A 113 19.73 -3.80 -1.93
N ARG A 114 19.82 -4.22 -0.66
CA ARG A 114 19.99 -5.65 -0.32
C ARG A 114 18.83 -6.54 -0.79
N PHE A 115 17.67 -5.96 -1.11
CA PHE A 115 16.50 -6.65 -1.66
C PHE A 115 16.33 -6.48 -3.17
N SER A 116 17.24 -5.74 -3.82
CA SER A 116 17.24 -5.58 -5.27
C SER A 116 17.94 -6.76 -5.94
N LEU A 117 17.29 -7.40 -6.91
CA LEU A 117 17.81 -8.58 -7.59
C LEU A 117 18.76 -8.25 -8.76
N GLY A 118 18.90 -6.98 -9.11
CA GLY A 118 19.73 -6.53 -10.23
C GLY A 118 19.69 -5.04 -10.42
N THR A 119 20.07 -4.58 -11.61
CA THR A 119 20.00 -3.16 -11.99
C THR A 119 18.57 -2.67 -11.94
N PRO A 120 18.27 -1.58 -11.21
CA PRO A 120 16.94 -1.00 -11.19
C PRO A 120 16.48 -0.52 -12.57
N ALA A 121 15.19 -0.58 -12.84
CA ALA A 121 14.56 0.03 -14.01
C ALA A 121 14.45 1.55 -13.78
N PHE A 122 15.53 2.28 -14.01
CA PHE A 122 15.64 3.71 -13.72
C PHE A 122 14.59 4.54 -14.44
N GLU A 123 14.25 4.17 -15.69
CA GLU A 123 13.22 4.80 -16.49
C GLU A 123 11.83 4.69 -15.84
N LEU A 124 11.51 3.53 -15.24
CA LEU A 124 10.24 3.33 -14.54
C LEU A 124 10.23 4.07 -13.19
N ILE A 125 11.37 4.15 -12.51
CA ILE A 125 11.49 4.93 -11.28
C ILE A 125 11.31 6.42 -11.58
N ALA A 126 11.91 6.92 -12.66
CA ALA A 126 11.70 8.30 -13.12
C ALA A 126 10.22 8.55 -13.50
N GLY A 127 9.58 7.60 -14.18
CA GLY A 127 8.14 7.66 -14.46
C GLY A 127 7.27 7.71 -13.22
N LEU A 128 7.65 6.99 -12.15
CA LEU A 128 6.97 7.08 -10.86
C LEU A 128 7.11 8.48 -10.25
N MET A 129 8.27 9.11 -10.37
CA MET A 129 8.43 10.51 -9.90
C MET A 129 7.48 11.45 -10.64
N GLY A 130 7.34 11.31 -11.96
CA GLY A 130 6.35 12.05 -12.74
C GLY A 130 4.90 11.81 -12.28
N THR A 131 4.56 10.57 -11.88
CA THR A 131 3.25 10.27 -11.27
C THR A 131 3.03 11.07 -9.98
N LEU A 132 4.04 11.14 -9.12
CA LEU A 132 3.95 11.92 -7.87
C LEU A 132 3.81 13.43 -8.15
N GLU A 133 4.46 13.94 -9.17
CA GLU A 133 4.32 15.33 -9.64
C GLU A 133 2.91 15.58 -10.22
N TYR A 134 2.35 14.63 -10.95
CA TYR A 134 0.99 14.70 -11.46
C TYR A 134 -0.05 14.85 -10.32
N PHE A 135 0.07 14.09 -9.23
CA PHE A 135 -0.83 14.26 -8.07
C PHE A 135 -0.69 15.66 -7.45
N GLN A 136 0.51 16.20 -7.34
CA GLN A 136 0.72 17.54 -6.80
C GLN A 136 0.12 18.61 -7.73
N TRP A 137 0.28 18.44 -9.03
CA TRP A 137 -0.35 19.30 -10.03
C TRP A 137 -1.87 19.24 -9.94
N LEU A 138 -2.46 18.04 -9.88
CA LEU A 138 -3.91 17.83 -9.75
C LEU A 138 -4.48 18.53 -8.50
N ALA A 139 -3.80 18.43 -7.36
CA ALA A 139 -4.18 19.13 -6.15
C ALA A 139 -4.21 20.65 -6.36
N ALA A 140 -3.18 21.22 -6.99
CA ALA A 140 -3.08 22.65 -7.28
C ALA A 140 -4.22 23.10 -8.22
N GLU A 141 -4.53 22.35 -9.27
CA GLU A 141 -5.63 22.63 -10.20
C GLU A 141 -7.02 22.62 -9.50
N THR A 142 -7.16 21.82 -8.45
CA THR A 142 -8.38 21.77 -7.63
C THR A 142 -8.39 22.80 -6.49
N GLY A 143 -7.41 23.71 -6.46
CA GLY A 143 -7.32 24.79 -5.48
C GLY A 143 -6.71 24.38 -4.13
N CYS A 144 -6.13 23.19 -4.04
CA CYS A 144 -5.42 22.75 -2.84
C CYS A 144 -3.97 23.25 -2.87
N GLY A 145 -3.54 23.85 -1.74
CA GLY A 145 -2.16 24.27 -1.52
C GLY A 145 -1.59 23.65 -0.25
N GLY A 146 -0.31 23.92 0.01
CA GLY A 146 0.35 23.49 1.24
C GLY A 146 1.60 22.66 0.99
N ASP A 147 1.99 21.86 1.97
CA ASP A 147 3.13 20.97 1.86
C ASP A 147 2.83 19.75 0.96
N ARG A 148 3.86 18.94 0.71
CA ARG A 148 3.73 17.76 -0.15
C ARG A 148 2.65 16.78 0.32
N ARG A 149 2.50 16.58 1.63
CA ARG A 149 1.49 15.69 2.20
C ARG A 149 0.08 16.22 1.94
N GLN A 150 -0.13 17.50 2.18
CA GLN A 150 -1.41 18.19 1.95
C GLN A 150 -1.81 18.17 0.47
N LEU A 151 -0.84 18.31 -0.45
CA LEU A 151 -1.12 18.17 -1.88
C LEU A 151 -1.60 16.75 -2.24
N PHE A 152 -1.00 15.69 -1.69
CA PHE A 152 -1.50 14.33 -1.91
C PHE A 152 -2.89 14.12 -1.31
N GLU A 153 -3.15 14.64 -0.12
CA GLU A 153 -4.46 14.58 0.51
C GLU A 153 -5.52 15.29 -0.35
N GLY A 154 -5.20 16.48 -0.87
CA GLY A 154 -6.08 17.22 -1.78
C GLY A 154 -6.36 16.50 -3.09
N ALA A 155 -5.34 15.95 -3.73
CA ALA A 155 -5.50 15.19 -4.97
C ALA A 155 -6.42 13.97 -4.78
N TYR A 156 -6.18 13.16 -3.75
CA TYR A 156 -7.01 12.00 -3.46
C TYR A 156 -8.43 12.37 -3.00
N ALA A 157 -8.61 13.48 -2.30
CA ALA A 157 -9.94 14.00 -1.96
C ALA A 157 -10.73 14.39 -3.22
N ALA A 158 -10.10 15.10 -4.14
CA ALA A 158 -10.74 15.51 -5.41
C ALA A 158 -11.10 14.30 -6.28
N MET A 159 -10.18 13.33 -6.42
CA MET A 159 -10.43 12.08 -7.14
C MET A 159 -11.58 11.29 -6.53
N GLY A 160 -11.54 11.09 -5.20
CA GLY A 160 -12.58 10.36 -4.49
C GLY A 160 -13.96 10.99 -4.63
N ALA A 161 -14.06 12.31 -4.51
CA ALA A 161 -15.33 13.02 -4.72
C ALA A 161 -15.88 12.85 -6.14
N HIS A 162 -14.99 12.84 -7.14
CA HIS A 162 -15.38 12.61 -8.53
C HIS A 162 -15.86 11.17 -8.75
N GLU A 163 -15.13 10.17 -8.24
CA GLU A 163 -15.50 8.75 -8.32
C GLU A 163 -16.83 8.46 -7.62
N ASP A 164 -17.03 9.02 -6.42
CA ASP A 164 -18.28 8.87 -5.66
C ASP A 164 -19.45 9.44 -6.44
N ALA A 165 -19.31 10.64 -7.02
CA ALA A 165 -20.35 11.25 -7.86
C ALA A 165 -20.67 10.45 -9.14
N LEU A 166 -19.68 9.80 -9.75
CA LEU A 166 -19.90 8.89 -10.88
C LEU A 166 -20.61 7.60 -10.45
N SER A 167 -20.26 7.05 -9.29
CA SER A 167 -20.87 5.82 -8.76
C SER A 167 -22.35 6.02 -8.41
N GLU A 168 -22.77 7.24 -8.01
CA GLU A 168 -24.17 7.55 -7.74
C GLU A 168 -25.03 7.62 -9.02
N GLN A 169 -24.42 7.69 -10.19
CA GLN A 169 -25.11 7.73 -11.48
C GLN A 169 -25.35 6.34 -12.08
N LEU A 170 -24.73 5.30 -11.52
CA LEU A 170 -24.85 3.92 -11.97
C LEU A 170 -25.91 3.13 -11.19
#